data_4cb2ee103c14756f3104884f22076a52
#
_entry.id   4cb2ee103c14756f3104884f22076a52
#
_cell.length_a   1.000
_cell.length_b   1.000
_cell.length_c   1.000
_cell.angle_alpha   90.00
_cell.angle_beta   90.00
_cell.angle_gamma   90.00
#
_symmetry.space_group_name_H-M   'P 1'
#
loop_
_entity.id
_entity.type
_entity.pdbx_description
1 polymer ?
#
loop_
_entity_poly.entity_id
_entity_poly.type
_entity_poly.pdbx_seq_one_letter_code
_entity_poly.pdbx_strand_id
1 'polypeptide(L)'
;MAGKRYNPDGPSAEERALERFTELMIKKISSIKGDWKKPWFTENFMAWPKNLSGREYNGMNALMLMLLCEENNYKLPVFCTFQRVSGLNYSTDRQGNHKPLTDANGERLPQVSVLKGEKSFPVFITTFTVVDKETKEKIKMEDYRK
;
A
#
# COMPACT_ATOMS: atom_id res chain seq x y z
N MET A 1 -2.83 -2.63 24.23
CA MET A 1 -2.36 -3.47 23.09
C MET A 1 -0.83 -3.48 23.14
N ALA A 2 -0.21 -4.64 23.35
CA ALA A 2 1.24 -4.75 23.37
C ALA A 2 1.74 -4.56 21.93
N GLY A 3 2.46 -3.47 21.67
CA GLY A 3 3.17 -3.27 20.41
C GLY A 3 4.15 -4.41 20.21
N LYS A 4 4.20 -4.98 18.99
CA LYS A 4 5.23 -5.98 18.65
C LYS A 4 6.59 -5.35 18.94
N ARG A 5 7.34 -5.95 19.86
CA ARG A 5 8.71 -5.53 20.15
C ARG A 5 9.52 -5.62 18.85
N TYR A 6 10.24 -4.56 18.55
CA TYR A 6 11.23 -4.56 17.47
C TYR A 6 12.25 -5.68 17.75
N ASN A 7 12.37 -6.61 16.80
CA ASN A 7 13.40 -7.65 16.84
C ASN A 7 14.51 -7.23 15.88
N PRO A 8 15.69 -6.81 16.35
CA PRO A 8 16.78 -6.36 15.50
C PRO A 8 17.35 -7.48 14.61
N ASP A 9 17.21 -8.73 15.02
CA ASP A 9 17.70 -9.92 14.30
C ASP A 9 16.63 -10.55 13.39
N GLY A 10 15.45 -9.95 13.33
CA GLY A 10 14.35 -10.42 12.48
C GLY A 10 14.44 -9.90 11.04
N PRO A 11 13.73 -10.53 10.10
CA PRO A 11 13.72 -10.10 8.71
C PRO A 11 13.26 -8.65 8.58
N SER A 12 13.92 -7.90 7.71
CA SER A 12 13.59 -6.50 7.40
C SER A 12 12.18 -6.37 6.82
N ALA A 13 11.65 -5.15 6.75
CA ALA A 13 10.35 -4.90 6.13
C ALA A 13 10.35 -5.27 4.64
N GLU A 14 11.49 -5.08 3.97
CA GLU A 14 11.67 -5.43 2.56
C GLU A 14 11.71 -6.95 2.36
N GLU A 15 12.44 -7.68 3.18
CA GLU A 15 12.48 -9.15 3.13
C GLU A 15 11.10 -9.76 3.35
N ARG A 16 10.34 -9.28 4.34
CA ARG A 16 8.96 -9.73 4.56
C ARG A 16 8.03 -9.41 3.39
N ALA A 17 8.23 -8.27 2.72
CA ALA A 17 7.45 -7.91 1.54
C ALA A 17 7.78 -8.82 0.35
N LEU A 18 9.06 -9.13 0.15
CA LEU A 18 9.53 -10.07 -0.87
C LEU A 18 9.01 -11.49 -0.63
N GLU A 19 9.11 -11.97 0.60
CA GLU A 19 8.59 -13.28 1.00
C GLU A 19 7.08 -13.37 0.72
N ARG A 20 6.33 -12.36 1.15
CA ARG A 20 4.88 -12.30 0.88
C ARG A 20 4.55 -12.27 -0.60
N PHE A 21 5.29 -11.50 -1.39
CA PHE A 21 5.13 -11.47 -2.84
C PHE A 21 5.40 -12.84 -3.46
N THR A 22 6.47 -13.51 -3.03
CA THR A 22 6.84 -14.84 -3.50
C THR A 22 5.75 -15.87 -3.20
N GLU A 23 5.21 -15.87 -1.98
CA GLU A 23 4.09 -16.75 -1.59
C GLU A 23 2.85 -16.53 -2.48
N LEU A 24 2.47 -15.27 -2.72
CA LEU A 24 1.34 -14.94 -3.58
C LEU A 24 1.54 -15.41 -5.02
N MET A 25 2.76 -15.23 -5.54
CA MET A 25 3.12 -15.68 -6.88
C MET A 25 3.08 -17.22 -7.00
N ILE A 26 3.66 -17.92 -6.04
CA ILE A 26 3.64 -19.40 -6.00
C ILE A 26 2.17 -19.88 -5.95
N LYS A 27 1.36 -19.31 -5.06
CA LYS A 27 -0.05 -19.65 -4.95
C LYS A 27 -0.80 -19.43 -6.27
N LYS A 28 -0.55 -18.29 -6.92
CA LYS A 28 -1.18 -17.96 -8.22
C LYS A 28 -0.74 -18.94 -9.30
N ILE A 29 0.55 -19.18 -9.45
CA ILE A 29 1.09 -20.12 -10.46
C ILE A 29 0.53 -21.52 -10.23
N SER A 30 0.51 -21.98 -8.97
CA SER A 30 -0.01 -23.32 -8.62
C SER A 30 -1.51 -23.47 -8.85
N SER A 31 -2.25 -22.37 -8.87
CA SER A 31 -3.71 -22.38 -9.13
C SER A 31 -4.06 -22.50 -10.62
N ILE A 32 -3.08 -22.28 -11.51
CA ILE A 32 -3.30 -22.34 -12.96
C ILE A 32 -3.35 -23.79 -13.40
N LYS A 33 -4.56 -24.24 -13.78
CA LYS A 33 -4.79 -25.57 -14.34
C LYS A 33 -5.03 -25.43 -15.84
N GLY A 34 -4.12 -25.94 -16.68
CA GLY A 34 -4.28 -25.97 -18.13
C GLY A 34 -3.42 -24.98 -18.91
N ASP A 35 -3.82 -24.66 -20.15
CA ASP A 35 -3.06 -23.79 -21.04
C ASP A 35 -2.79 -22.42 -20.45
N TRP A 36 -1.55 -22.00 -20.59
CA TRP A 36 -1.01 -20.77 -20.07
C TRP A 36 -1.65 -19.54 -20.76
N LYS A 37 -2.84 -19.16 -20.34
CA LYS A 37 -3.45 -17.87 -20.70
C LYS A 37 -3.06 -16.88 -19.62
N LYS A 38 -2.48 -15.72 -19.99
CA LYS A 38 -1.99 -14.65 -19.12
C LYS A 38 -2.68 -14.62 -17.74
N PRO A 39 -2.15 -15.26 -16.70
CA PRO A 39 -2.88 -15.51 -15.44
C PRO A 39 -3.07 -14.27 -14.58
N TRP A 40 -2.39 -13.18 -14.92
CA TRP A 40 -2.41 -11.93 -14.17
C TRP A 40 -3.60 -11.02 -14.50
N PHE A 41 -4.29 -11.29 -15.61
CA PHE A 41 -5.44 -10.54 -16.07
C PHE A 41 -6.63 -11.47 -16.19
N THR A 42 -7.23 -11.82 -15.07
CA THR A 42 -8.56 -12.40 -15.11
C THR A 42 -9.55 -11.34 -15.54
N GLU A 43 -10.56 -11.72 -16.32
CA GLU A 43 -11.62 -10.82 -16.83
C GLU A 43 -12.36 -10.05 -15.71
N ASN A 44 -12.14 -10.43 -14.45
CA ASN A 44 -12.70 -9.80 -13.25
C ASN A 44 -11.89 -8.61 -12.71
N PHE A 45 -10.69 -8.34 -13.21
CA PHE A 45 -9.92 -7.18 -12.81
C PHE A 45 -10.36 -5.94 -13.58
N MET A 46 -11.42 -5.31 -13.09
CA MET A 46 -12.01 -4.14 -13.76
C MET A 46 -11.21 -2.85 -13.63
N ALA A 47 -10.18 -2.78 -12.78
CA ALA A 47 -9.40 -1.56 -12.59
C ALA A 47 -7.95 -1.83 -12.14
N TRP A 48 -7.05 -0.94 -12.56
CA TRP A 48 -5.65 -0.93 -12.13
C TRP A 48 -5.52 -0.46 -10.68
N PRO A 49 -4.59 -1.02 -9.85
CA PRO A 49 -4.40 -0.60 -8.48
C PRO A 49 -4.00 0.88 -8.39
N LYS A 50 -4.72 1.64 -7.57
CA LYS A 50 -4.53 3.08 -7.38
C LYS A 50 -4.45 3.42 -5.90
N ASN A 51 -3.78 4.51 -5.61
CA ASN A 51 -3.91 5.11 -4.30
C ASN A 51 -5.20 5.95 -4.20
N LEU A 52 -5.53 6.41 -2.99
CA LEU A 52 -6.74 7.19 -2.74
C LEU A 52 -6.77 8.53 -3.51
N SER A 53 -5.63 9.06 -3.95
CA SER A 53 -5.54 10.25 -4.81
C SER A 53 -5.61 9.96 -6.30
N GLY A 54 -5.87 8.71 -6.69
CA GLY A 54 -6.01 8.29 -8.08
C GLY A 54 -4.70 7.93 -8.80
N ARG A 55 -3.55 8.07 -8.14
CA ARG A 55 -2.26 7.70 -8.73
C ARG A 55 -2.13 6.18 -8.79
N GLU A 56 -1.77 5.68 -9.95
CA GLU A 56 -1.58 4.25 -10.20
C GLU A 56 -0.28 3.72 -9.57
N TYR A 57 -0.36 2.48 -9.07
CA TYR A 57 0.82 1.72 -8.68
C TYR A 57 1.46 1.08 -9.90
N ASN A 58 2.77 0.94 -9.90
CA ASN A 58 3.54 0.41 -11.03
C ASN A 58 4.40 -0.80 -10.61
N GLY A 59 4.81 -1.58 -11.62
CA GLY A 59 5.75 -2.68 -11.45
C GLY A 59 5.28 -3.71 -10.43
N MET A 60 6.22 -4.14 -9.58
CA MET A 60 5.98 -5.17 -8.57
C MET A 60 4.87 -4.79 -7.58
N ASN A 61 4.74 -3.51 -7.22
CA ASN A 61 3.67 -3.04 -6.34
C ASN A 61 2.29 -3.26 -6.96
N ALA A 62 2.11 -2.94 -8.24
CA ALA A 62 0.84 -3.16 -8.91
C ALA A 62 0.48 -4.64 -8.92
N LEU A 63 1.42 -5.50 -9.31
CA LEU A 63 1.21 -6.94 -9.35
C LEU A 63 0.88 -7.51 -7.98
N MET A 64 1.62 -7.14 -6.94
CA MET A 64 1.37 -7.59 -5.57
C MET A 64 -0.01 -7.15 -5.07
N LEU A 65 -0.38 -5.90 -5.29
CA LEU A 65 -1.68 -5.38 -4.86
C LEU A 65 -2.84 -6.03 -5.61
N MET A 66 -2.66 -6.38 -6.89
CA MET A 66 -3.65 -7.16 -7.66
C MET A 66 -3.84 -8.55 -7.07
N LEU A 67 -2.75 -9.27 -6.77
CA LEU A 67 -2.81 -10.59 -6.16
C LEU A 67 -3.49 -10.55 -4.78
N LEU A 68 -3.23 -9.52 -3.99
CA LEU A 68 -3.87 -9.30 -2.70
C LEU A 68 -5.37 -8.98 -2.83
N CYS A 69 -5.77 -8.21 -3.84
CA CYS A 69 -7.18 -7.98 -4.15
C CYS A 69 -7.90 -9.29 -4.46
N GLU A 70 -7.29 -10.13 -5.27
CA GLU A 70 -7.86 -11.43 -5.63
C GLU A 70 -7.96 -12.34 -4.41
N GLU A 71 -6.90 -12.45 -3.61
CA GLU A 71 -6.88 -13.28 -2.41
C GLU A 71 -7.95 -12.88 -1.38
N ASN A 72 -8.18 -11.57 -1.22
CA ASN A 72 -9.13 -11.03 -0.25
C ASN A 72 -10.51 -10.71 -0.84
N ASN A 73 -10.73 -11.00 -2.12
CA ASN A 73 -11.97 -10.69 -2.85
C ASN A 73 -12.36 -9.19 -2.80
N TYR A 74 -11.39 -8.30 -2.83
CA TYR A 74 -11.67 -6.86 -2.87
C TYR A 74 -12.18 -6.45 -4.25
N LYS A 75 -13.32 -5.78 -4.28
CA LYS A 75 -13.95 -5.31 -5.52
C LYS A 75 -13.28 -4.08 -6.12
N LEU A 76 -12.69 -3.26 -5.29
CA LEU A 76 -12.07 -2.00 -5.68
C LEU A 76 -10.58 -2.02 -5.31
N PRO A 77 -9.66 -1.95 -6.29
CA PRO A 77 -8.23 -1.95 -6.03
C PRO A 77 -7.72 -0.54 -5.67
N VAL A 78 -8.29 0.04 -4.62
CA VAL A 78 -7.90 1.36 -4.10
C VAL A 78 -7.25 1.18 -2.74
N PHE A 79 -6.02 1.66 -2.61
CA PHE A 79 -5.21 1.49 -1.42
C PHE A 79 -4.78 2.83 -0.84
N CYS A 80 -4.60 2.88 0.47
CA CYS A 80 -4.10 4.07 1.14
C CYS A 80 -3.34 3.72 2.42
N THR A 81 -2.57 4.67 2.93
CA THR A 81 -1.90 4.53 4.22
C THR A 81 -2.90 4.78 5.35
N PHE A 82 -2.62 4.21 6.53
CA PHE A 82 -3.42 4.44 7.74
C PHE A 82 -3.57 5.93 8.07
N GLN A 83 -2.49 6.70 7.93
CA GLN A 83 -2.51 8.16 8.14
C GLN A 83 -3.46 8.86 7.17
N ARG A 84 -3.53 8.41 5.93
CA ARG A 84 -4.44 9.00 4.94
C ARG A 84 -5.90 8.71 5.27
N VAL A 85 -6.21 7.48 5.74
CA VAL A 85 -7.57 7.14 6.22
C VAL A 85 -7.95 8.03 7.40
N SER A 86 -7.09 8.15 8.38
CA SER A 86 -7.33 9.03 9.54
C SER A 86 -7.55 10.49 9.13
N GLY A 87 -6.78 10.97 8.15
CA GLY A 87 -6.90 12.31 7.62
C GLY A 87 -8.23 12.62 6.91
N LEU A 88 -8.95 11.58 6.43
CA LEU A 88 -10.28 11.77 5.81
C LEU A 88 -11.34 12.29 6.80
N ASN A 89 -11.09 12.21 8.08
CA ASN A 89 -12.02 12.66 9.13
C ASN A 89 -11.88 14.14 9.49
N TYR A 90 -10.93 14.84 8.88
CA TYR A 90 -10.59 16.22 9.24
C TYR A 90 -10.43 17.09 8.00
N SER A 91 -10.84 18.35 8.14
CA SER A 91 -10.42 19.44 7.25
C SER A 91 -9.21 20.13 7.85
N THR A 92 -8.33 20.63 7.00
CA THR A 92 -7.16 21.43 7.42
C THR A 92 -7.36 22.85 6.96
N ASP A 93 -7.33 23.81 7.88
CA ASP A 93 -7.41 25.22 7.56
C ASP A 93 -6.07 25.77 6.97
N ARG A 94 -6.08 27.02 6.55
CA ARG A 94 -4.89 27.67 5.95
C ARG A 94 -3.72 27.80 6.93
N GLN A 95 -3.99 27.74 8.24
CA GLN A 95 -2.99 27.78 9.31
C GLN A 95 -2.47 26.39 9.68
N GLY A 96 -3.00 25.32 9.06
CA GLY A 96 -2.59 23.93 9.34
C GLY A 96 -3.34 23.27 10.50
N ASN A 97 -4.36 23.91 11.08
CA ASN A 97 -5.15 23.30 12.15
C ASN A 97 -6.15 22.27 11.59
N HIS A 98 -6.25 21.13 12.26
CA HIS A 98 -7.18 20.07 11.89
C HIS A 98 -8.52 20.24 12.62
N LYS A 99 -9.61 20.35 11.86
CA LYS A 99 -10.99 20.40 12.39
C LYS A 99 -11.74 19.16 11.94
N PRO A 100 -12.51 18.49 12.84
CA PRO A 100 -13.37 17.39 12.43
C PRO A 100 -14.34 17.83 11.33
N LEU A 101 -14.61 16.93 10.38
CA LEU A 101 -15.62 17.17 9.37
C LEU A 101 -17.01 17.15 10.02
N THR A 102 -17.81 18.14 9.67
CA THR A 102 -19.20 18.29 10.13
C THR A 102 -20.15 18.35 8.95
N ASP A 103 -21.40 17.99 9.18
CA ASP A 103 -22.48 18.16 8.21
C ASP A 103 -22.97 19.64 8.14
N ALA A 104 -24.02 19.89 7.36
CA ALA A 104 -24.63 21.22 7.21
C ALA A 104 -25.21 21.76 8.52
N ASN A 105 -25.56 20.90 9.48
CA ASN A 105 -26.10 21.25 10.79
C ASN A 105 -25.01 21.46 11.86
N GLY A 106 -23.72 21.23 11.50
CA GLY A 106 -22.62 21.33 12.44
C GLY A 106 -22.37 20.04 13.23
N GLU A 107 -23.10 18.97 12.97
CA GLU A 107 -22.86 17.67 13.61
C GLU A 107 -21.67 16.96 12.98
N ARG A 108 -20.90 16.27 13.82
CA ARG A 108 -19.71 15.54 13.36
C ARG A 108 -20.11 14.38 12.46
N LEU A 109 -19.50 14.31 11.28
CA LEU A 109 -19.69 13.18 10.36
C LEU A 109 -19.18 11.86 10.94
N PRO A 110 -19.77 10.71 10.56
CA PRO A 110 -19.28 9.39 10.96
C PRO A 110 -17.81 9.22 10.57
N GLN A 111 -17.02 8.67 11.50
CA GLN A 111 -15.60 8.50 11.26
C GLN A 111 -15.31 7.34 10.31
N VAL A 112 -14.47 7.62 9.32
CA VAL A 112 -13.88 6.59 8.46
C VAL A 112 -12.67 6.00 9.18
N SER A 113 -12.59 4.69 9.27
CA SER A 113 -11.48 3.99 9.90
C SER A 113 -11.20 2.67 9.20
N VAL A 114 -9.98 2.16 9.42
CA VAL A 114 -9.63 0.79 9.01
C VAL A 114 -10.41 -0.19 9.88
N LEU A 115 -10.99 -1.22 9.27
CA LEU A 115 -11.73 -2.25 10.00
C LEU A 115 -10.83 -2.95 11.02
N LYS A 116 -11.43 -3.28 12.18
CA LYS A 116 -10.70 -3.99 13.23
C LYS A 116 -10.29 -5.38 12.73
N GLY A 117 -9.01 -5.68 12.85
CA GLY A 117 -8.45 -6.97 12.41
C GLY A 117 -7.87 -6.96 10.99
N GLU A 118 -8.11 -5.90 10.21
CA GLU A 118 -7.49 -5.76 8.90
C GLU A 118 -5.96 -5.69 8.99
N LYS A 119 -5.29 -6.34 8.04
CA LYS A 119 -3.83 -6.37 7.94
C LYS A 119 -3.36 -5.37 6.91
N SER A 120 -2.24 -4.72 7.22
CA SER A 120 -1.57 -3.86 6.24
C SER A 120 -0.93 -4.68 5.13
N PHE A 121 -0.91 -4.12 3.92
CA PHE A 121 -0.22 -4.70 2.78
C PHE A 121 1.15 -4.04 2.61
N PRO A 122 2.23 -4.82 2.42
CA PRO A 122 3.54 -4.27 2.14
C PRO A 122 3.56 -3.68 0.72
N VAL A 123 4.28 -2.58 0.55
CA VAL A 123 4.61 -2.00 -0.76
C VAL A 123 6.09 -1.65 -0.77
N PHE A 124 6.72 -1.83 -1.93
CA PHE A 124 8.11 -1.44 -2.13
C PHE A 124 8.20 0.05 -2.41
N ILE A 125 9.09 0.72 -1.72
CA ILE A 125 9.39 2.13 -1.94
C ILE A 125 10.76 2.21 -2.61
N THR A 126 10.79 2.70 -3.84
CA THR A 126 12.05 3.01 -4.51
C THR A 126 12.56 4.35 -3.96
N THR A 127 13.62 4.32 -3.19
CA THR A 127 14.30 5.52 -2.73
C THR A 127 15.35 5.94 -3.75
N PHE A 128 15.26 7.16 -4.24
CA PHE A 128 16.28 7.76 -5.10
C PHE A 128 17.40 8.42 -4.29
N THR A 129 17.52 8.08 -3.02
CA THR A 129 18.51 8.63 -2.12
C THR A 129 19.37 7.48 -1.60
N VAL A 130 20.64 7.50 -1.90
CA VAL A 130 21.62 6.57 -1.33
C VAL A 130 22.28 7.26 -0.14
N VAL A 131 22.41 6.53 0.95
CA VAL A 131 23.18 7.03 2.12
C VAL A 131 24.62 6.52 1.93
N ASP A 132 25.57 7.44 1.85
CA ASP A 132 26.97 7.11 1.88
C ASP A 132 27.31 6.36 3.18
N LYS A 133 27.97 5.21 3.06
CA LYS A 133 28.25 4.36 4.24
C LYS A 133 29.32 4.95 5.16
N GLU A 134 30.20 5.79 4.64
CA GLU A 134 31.31 6.38 5.38
C GLU A 134 30.93 7.74 5.96
N THR A 135 30.37 8.63 5.14
CA THR A 135 30.02 10.01 5.54
C THR A 135 28.63 10.12 6.16
N LYS A 136 27.77 9.10 5.98
CA LYS A 136 26.33 9.11 6.33
C LYS A 136 25.52 10.23 5.65
N GLU A 137 26.07 10.87 4.65
CA GLU A 137 25.38 11.89 3.87
C GLU A 137 24.37 11.26 2.91
N LYS A 138 23.24 11.93 2.76
CA LYS A 138 22.20 11.51 1.81
C LYS A 138 22.53 12.05 0.42
N ILE A 139 23.01 11.17 -0.44
CA ILE A 139 23.26 11.50 -1.85
C ILE A 139 21.96 11.26 -2.62
N LYS A 140 21.40 12.33 -3.17
CA LYS A 140 20.24 12.25 -4.04
C LYS A 140 20.70 11.73 -5.41
N MET A 141 20.23 10.54 -5.80
CA MET A 141 20.47 10.06 -7.15
C MET A 141 19.73 10.96 -8.13
N GLU A 142 20.41 11.39 -9.18
CA GLU A 142 19.76 12.14 -10.26
C GLU A 142 18.63 11.32 -10.89
N ASP A 143 17.56 12.01 -11.24
CA ASP A 143 16.35 11.38 -11.76
C ASP A 143 16.66 10.73 -13.14
N TYR A 144 16.73 9.42 -13.17
CA TYR A 144 16.89 8.62 -14.41
C TYR A 144 15.63 8.64 -15.32
N ARG A 145 14.70 9.51 -15.06
CA ARG A 145 13.57 9.75 -15.97
C ARG A 145 13.99 10.69 -17.09
N LYS A 146 14.69 10.13 -18.04
CA LYS A 146 14.80 10.70 -19.38
C LYS A 146 14.16 9.75 -20.38
#